data_a8751db0a26456755851c6c334b183df
#
_entry.id   a8751db0a26456755851c6c334b183df
#
_cell.length_a   1.000
_cell.length_b   1.000
_cell.length_c   1.000
_cell.angle_alpha   90.00
_cell.angle_beta   90.00
_cell.angle_gamma   90.00
#
_symmetry.space_group_name_H-M   'P 1'
#
loop_
_entity.id
_entity.type
_entity.pdbx_description
1 polymer ?
#
loop_
_entity_poly.entity_id
_entity_poly.type
_entity_poly.pdbx_seq_one_letter_code
_entity_poly.pdbx_strand_id
1 'polypeptide(L)'
;MERNAGYEIKRLLLYDDNKGFALGENLRAPDPYVTWKVTEEQGRRSFDWGHYFTTERAAVKDFLKRAGDYEKENSVFLASEGPQPDSFKYYSTQRPID
;
A
#
# COMPACT_ATOMS: atom_id res chain seq x y z
N MET A 1 5.08 14.07 -5.11
CA MET A 1 4.11 13.05 -4.72
C MET A 1 4.31 11.82 -5.59
N GLU A 2 4.41 10.67 -4.97
CA GLU A 2 4.73 9.47 -5.71
C GLU A 2 3.55 8.99 -6.53
N ARG A 3 3.82 8.54 -7.75
CA ARG A 3 2.80 8.04 -8.66
C ARG A 3 3.30 6.79 -9.36
N ASN A 4 2.37 5.96 -9.77
CA ASN A 4 2.67 4.81 -10.62
C ASN A 4 1.49 4.57 -11.56
N ALA A 5 1.78 4.44 -12.85
CA ALA A 5 0.76 4.17 -13.88
C ALA A 5 -0.41 5.17 -13.83
N GLY A 6 -0.13 6.40 -13.47
CA GLY A 6 -1.16 7.45 -13.39
C GLY A 6 -1.88 7.51 -12.07
N TYR A 7 -1.61 6.60 -11.15
CA TYR A 7 -2.24 6.59 -9.83
C TYR A 7 -1.32 7.25 -8.82
N GLU A 8 -1.90 8.06 -7.95
CA GLU A 8 -1.16 8.65 -6.83
C GLU A 8 -1.07 7.61 -5.72
N ILE A 9 0.12 7.45 -5.14
CA ILE A 9 0.31 6.49 -4.05
C ILE A 9 -0.25 7.10 -2.77
N LYS A 10 -1.31 6.52 -2.25
CA LYS A 10 -1.99 7.03 -1.07
C LYS A 10 -1.53 6.35 0.21
N ARG A 11 -1.10 5.10 0.11
CA ARG A 11 -0.60 4.36 1.25
C ARG A 11 0.52 3.44 0.78
N LEU A 12 1.48 3.24 1.65
CA LEU A 12 2.61 2.37 1.35
C LEU A 12 3.09 1.72 2.64
N LEU A 13 3.24 0.41 2.61
CA LEU A 13 3.84 -0.33 3.72
C LEU A 13 5.02 -1.09 3.15
N LEU A 14 6.19 -0.91 3.77
CA LEU A 14 7.39 -1.65 3.38
C LEU A 14 7.90 -2.41 4.59
N TYR A 15 8.20 -3.67 4.36
CA TYR A 15 8.69 -4.55 5.40
C TYR A 15 10.22 -4.62 5.36
N ASP A 16 10.79 -5.28 6.36
CA ASP A 16 12.25 -5.34 6.49
C ASP A 16 12.92 -6.23 5.44
N ASP A 17 12.14 -6.89 4.59
CA ASP A 17 12.68 -7.62 3.44
C ASP A 17 12.62 -6.80 2.16
N ASN A 18 12.34 -5.50 2.26
CA ASN A 18 12.23 -4.57 1.14
C ASN A 18 11.08 -4.87 0.21
N LYS A 19 10.07 -5.53 0.70
CA LYS A 19 8.83 -5.79 -0.03
C LYS A 19 7.67 -5.25 0.77
N GLY A 20 6.57 -5.01 0.09
CA GLY A 20 5.40 -4.48 0.77
C GLY A 20 4.23 -4.30 -0.17
N PHE A 21 3.37 -3.35 0.18
CA PHE A 21 2.15 -3.12 -0.59
C PHE A 21 1.83 -1.64 -0.64
N ALA A 22 1.16 -1.24 -1.72
CA ALA A 22 0.76 0.14 -1.93
C ALA A 22 -0.69 0.21 -2.35
N LEU A 23 -1.32 1.32 -2.02
CA LEU A 23 -2.67 1.66 -2.44
C LEU A 23 -2.59 2.93 -3.26
N GLY A 24 -3.13 2.88 -4.47
CA GLY A 24 -3.13 4.02 -5.37
C GLY A 24 -4.52 4.52 -5.70
N GLU A 25 -4.60 5.79 -6.08
CA GLU A 25 -5.85 6.42 -6.44
C GLU A 25 -5.69 7.24 -7.71
N ASN A 26 -6.63 7.06 -8.64
CA ASN A 26 -6.77 7.92 -9.82
C ASN A 26 -8.26 8.05 -10.11
N LEU A 27 -8.84 9.16 -9.70
CA LEU A 27 -10.30 9.35 -9.80
C LEU A 27 -10.79 9.45 -11.24
N ARG A 28 -9.88 9.57 -12.20
CA ARG A 28 -10.25 9.63 -13.61
C ARG A 28 -10.21 8.28 -14.30
N ALA A 29 -9.70 7.28 -13.62
CA ALA A 29 -9.60 5.94 -14.20
C ALA A 29 -10.92 5.20 -14.06
N PRO A 30 -11.22 4.24 -14.96
CA PRO A 30 -12.42 3.40 -14.81
C PRO A 30 -12.45 2.67 -13.48
N ASP A 31 -11.28 2.22 -13.01
CA ASP A 31 -11.13 1.65 -11.68
C ASP A 31 -10.26 2.61 -10.90
N PRO A 32 -10.86 3.50 -10.09
CA PRO A 32 -10.09 4.57 -9.45
C PRO A 32 -9.08 4.12 -8.41
N TYR A 33 -9.16 2.90 -7.94
CA TYR A 33 -8.30 2.43 -6.86
C TYR A 33 -7.59 1.15 -7.24
N VAL A 34 -6.35 1.03 -6.77
CA VAL A 34 -5.54 -0.13 -7.09
C VAL A 34 -4.66 -0.45 -5.88
N THR A 35 -4.41 -1.74 -5.68
CA THR A 35 -3.37 -2.16 -4.73
C THR A 35 -2.31 -2.91 -5.50
N TRP A 36 -1.05 -2.73 -5.11
CA TRP A 36 0.08 -3.39 -5.74
C TRP A 36 0.96 -4.04 -4.70
N LYS A 37 1.65 -5.08 -5.12
CA LYS A 37 2.82 -5.54 -4.37
C LYS A 37 3.99 -4.65 -4.77
N VAL A 38 4.81 -4.29 -3.79
CA VAL A 38 5.93 -3.38 -3.99
C VAL A 38 7.23 -4.10 -3.65
N THR A 39 8.25 -3.86 -4.44
CA THR A 39 9.61 -4.30 -4.13
C THR A 39 10.49 -3.07 -4.25
N GLU A 40 11.33 -2.84 -3.25
CA GLU A 40 12.25 -1.71 -3.28
C GLU A 40 13.67 -2.22 -3.34
N GLU A 41 14.43 -1.76 -4.36
CA GLU A 41 15.83 -2.13 -4.53
C GLU A 41 16.61 -0.90 -4.89
N GLN A 42 17.65 -0.60 -4.10
CA GLN A 42 18.55 0.51 -4.40
C GLN A 42 17.78 1.82 -4.60
N GLY A 43 16.79 2.05 -3.76
CA GLY A 43 16.01 3.27 -3.82
C GLY A 43 14.96 3.31 -4.91
N ARG A 44 14.79 2.23 -5.65
CA ARG A 44 13.79 2.14 -6.70
C ARG A 44 12.67 1.22 -6.29
N ARG A 45 11.45 1.57 -6.65
CA ARG A 45 10.28 0.77 -6.34
C ARG A 45 9.67 0.20 -7.60
N SER A 46 9.33 -1.08 -7.53
CA SER A 46 8.57 -1.76 -8.59
C SER A 46 7.21 -2.07 -8.02
N PHE A 47 6.16 -1.84 -8.82
CA PHE A 47 4.78 -2.05 -8.43
C PHE A 47 4.20 -3.14 -9.33
N ASP A 48 3.83 -4.26 -8.74
CA ASP A 48 3.39 -5.43 -9.49
C ASP A 48 2.11 -6.00 -8.91
N TRP A 49 1.51 -6.94 -9.63
CA TRP A 49 0.34 -7.69 -9.16
C TRP A 49 -0.80 -6.76 -8.76
N GLY A 50 -1.19 -5.88 -9.67
CA GLY A 50 -2.25 -4.91 -9.40
C GLY A 50 -3.62 -5.55 -9.27
N HIS A 51 -4.34 -5.15 -8.22
CA HIS A 51 -5.75 -5.46 -8.05
C HIS A 51 -6.51 -4.15 -8.15
N TYR A 52 -7.49 -4.09 -9.04
CA TYR A 52 -8.18 -2.84 -9.35
C TYR A 52 -9.59 -2.84 -8.81
N PHE A 53 -10.03 -1.69 -8.28
CA PHE A 53 -11.30 -1.57 -7.59
C PHE A 53 -12.03 -0.31 -7.97
N THR A 54 -13.36 -0.37 -7.93
CA THR A 54 -14.18 0.81 -8.18
C THR A 54 -14.42 1.63 -6.93
N THR A 55 -14.23 1.07 -5.75
CA THR A 55 -14.44 1.80 -4.49
C THR A 55 -13.20 1.78 -3.64
N GLU A 56 -13.02 2.86 -2.88
CA GLU A 56 -11.90 2.95 -1.96
C GLU A 56 -12.00 1.89 -0.87
N ARG A 57 -13.21 1.66 -0.38
CA ARG A 57 -13.41 0.69 0.68
C ARG A 57 -12.92 -0.70 0.29
N ALA A 58 -13.26 -1.14 -0.92
CA ALA A 58 -12.83 -2.44 -1.39
C ALA A 58 -11.31 -2.50 -1.51
N ALA A 59 -10.70 -1.43 -2.01
CA ALA A 59 -9.26 -1.38 -2.18
C ALA A 59 -8.53 -1.39 -0.84
N VAL A 60 -9.02 -0.63 0.13
CA VAL A 60 -8.41 -0.61 1.46
C VAL A 60 -8.50 -1.98 2.10
N LYS A 61 -9.64 -2.64 1.95
CA LYS A 61 -9.81 -3.98 2.51
C LYS A 61 -8.80 -4.95 1.89
N ASP A 62 -8.64 -4.89 0.58
CA ASP A 62 -7.68 -5.75 -0.11
C ASP A 62 -6.25 -5.43 0.31
N PHE A 63 -5.93 -4.14 0.42
CA PHE A 63 -4.61 -3.69 0.83
C PHE A 63 -4.24 -4.26 2.20
N LEU A 64 -5.14 -4.14 3.17
CA LEU A 64 -4.90 -4.62 4.52
C LEU A 64 -4.81 -6.15 4.57
N LYS A 65 -5.63 -6.82 3.78
CA LYS A 65 -5.58 -8.27 3.72
C LYS A 65 -4.26 -8.76 3.14
N ARG A 66 -3.83 -8.16 2.02
CA ARG A 66 -2.56 -8.55 1.40
C ARG A 66 -1.39 -8.35 2.37
N ALA A 67 -1.38 -7.21 3.05
CA ALA A 67 -0.32 -6.90 4.01
C ALA A 67 -0.33 -7.88 5.18
N GLY A 68 -1.49 -8.13 5.75
CA GLY A 68 -1.60 -9.05 6.88
C GLY A 68 -1.20 -10.48 6.52
N ASP A 69 -1.65 -10.95 5.36
CA ASP A 69 -1.29 -12.29 4.91
C ASP A 69 0.20 -12.41 4.71
N TYR A 70 0.80 -11.39 4.09
CA TYR A 70 2.23 -11.41 3.83
C TYR A 70 3.05 -11.44 5.11
N GLU A 71 2.63 -10.65 6.09
CA GLU A 71 3.31 -10.63 7.38
C GLU A 71 3.31 -12.00 8.04
N LYS A 72 2.16 -12.68 7.98
CA LYS A 72 2.04 -13.98 8.60
C LYS A 72 2.87 -15.04 7.88
N GLU A 73 2.84 -14.99 6.55
CA GLU A 73 3.49 -16.01 5.75
C GLU A 73 5.00 -15.88 5.72
N ASN A 74 5.52 -14.68 5.91
CA ASN A 74 6.95 -14.43 5.73
C ASN A 74 7.67 -13.98 6.99
N SER A 75 6.96 -13.85 8.09
CA SER A 75 7.56 -13.48 9.38
C SER A 75 8.41 -12.23 9.28
N VAL A 76 7.88 -11.21 8.59
CA VAL A 76 8.58 -9.94 8.41
C VAL A 76 7.99 -8.89 9.32
N PHE A 77 8.76 -7.83 9.56
CA PHE A 77 8.33 -6.70 10.37
C PHE A 77 8.26 -5.45 9.52
N LEU A 78 7.32 -4.58 9.87
CA LEU A 78 7.15 -3.33 9.16
C LEU A 78 8.38 -2.45 9.37
N ALA A 79 9.00 -2.00 8.29
CA ALA A 79 10.19 -1.17 8.33
C ALA A 79 9.88 0.29 8.10
N SER A 80 8.92 0.59 7.21
CA SER A 80 8.54 1.98 6.99
C SER A 80 7.14 2.06 6.44
N GLU A 81 6.53 3.21 6.60
CA GLU A 81 5.20 3.52 6.12
C GLU A 81 5.23 4.85 5.40
N GLY A 82 4.44 4.97 4.37
CA GLY A 82 4.33 6.20 3.63
C GLY A 82 3.17 6.14 2.67
N PRO A 83 2.92 7.19 1.90
CA PRO A 83 3.18 8.54 2.34
C PRO A 83 2.41 8.83 3.62
N GLN A 84 2.65 9.97 4.26
CA GLN A 84 2.10 10.26 5.59
C GLN A 84 1.06 11.36 5.55
N PRO A 85 -0.04 11.20 4.81
CA PRO A 85 -1.08 12.21 4.91
C PRO A 85 -1.81 12.02 6.23
N ASP A 86 -2.56 13.02 6.63
CA ASP A 86 -3.32 12.93 7.87
C ASP A 86 -4.24 11.72 7.88
N SER A 87 -4.85 11.41 6.76
CA SER A 87 -5.75 10.27 6.68
C SER A 87 -5.05 8.94 6.93
N PHE A 88 -3.76 8.88 6.74
CA PHE A 88 -3.01 7.66 6.96
C PHE A 88 -3.08 7.20 8.40
N LYS A 89 -3.16 8.14 9.32
CA LYS A 89 -3.22 7.81 10.74
C LYS A 89 -4.41 6.95 11.09
N TYR A 90 -5.49 7.10 10.37
CA TYR A 90 -6.70 6.37 10.67
C TYR A 90 -6.63 4.91 10.26
N TYR A 91 -5.71 4.60 9.38
CA TYR A 91 -5.57 3.23 8.91
C TYR A 91 -4.40 2.53 9.56
N SER A 92 -3.52 3.27 10.18
CA SER A 92 -2.33 2.67 10.75
C SER A 92 -2.70 1.87 11.99
N THR A 93 -2.34 0.63 11.99
CA THR A 93 -2.68 -0.23 13.09
C THR A 93 -1.75 -0.08 14.25
N GLN A 94 -0.68 0.61 14.01
CA GLN A 94 0.25 0.77 15.06
C GLN A 94 -0.20 1.74 16.03
N ARG A 95 -1.17 2.35 15.67
CA ARG A 95 -1.51 3.30 16.41
C ARG A 95 -2.01 2.94 17.51
N PRO A 96 -2.09 2.34 17.92
CA PRO A 96 -2.70 2.07 18.99
C PRO A 96 -2.35 2.76 20.14
N ILE A 97 -2.13 2.94 20.27
CA ILE A 97 -1.87 3.34 20.99
C ILE A 97 -1.64 4.09 21.40
N ASP A 98 -1.47 4.47 21.37
CA ASP A 98 -1.32 5.07 21.77
C ASP A 98 -1.78 5.40 22.31
#